data_4b79d7f19ee67cad62b4f93b60612c8c
#
_entry.id   4b79d7f19ee67cad62b4f93b60612c8c
#
_cell.length_a   1.000
_cell.length_b   1.000
_cell.length_c   1.000
_cell.angle_alpha   90.00
_cell.angle_beta   90.00
_cell.angle_gamma   90.00
#
_symmetry.space_group_name_H-M   'P 1'
#
loop_
_entity.id
_entity.type
_entity.pdbx_description
1 polymer ?
#
loop_
_entity_poly.entity_id
_entity_poly.type
_entity_poly.pdbx_seq_one_letter_code
_entity_poly.pdbx_strand_id
1 'polypeptide(L)'
;MATDDVREHGMKIGIIGVGHIGKSLATKLSAAGHDVKVANSRGPETIGADVLSSGARAVTAQDAVANVDVVILSIPPTGIQKIAPLIRAIPEKTIVIDTSNYYPMRDGTIDAIEAGRVESLWVSEQLGRPIVKAWNGIGSGSLAEKGSPSGTPGRIAIPVAADREEDRRVGMRLVEETGFDAFDAGSLAESWRQQPGAPGYCTDLTREEMPGALAAADRARLPRRRDLVVAVVQERVGDGKTNPDAEFGVRVARAICL
;
A
#
# COMPACT_ATOMS: atom_id res chain seq x y z
N MET A 1 -29.48 -5.05 14.66
CA MET A 1 -29.47 -3.58 14.59
C MET A 1 -28.30 -3.05 15.40
N ALA A 2 -27.07 -3.10 14.85
CA ALA A 2 -25.86 -2.52 15.45
C ALA A 2 -24.78 -2.33 14.37
N THR A 3 -25.13 -1.78 13.19
CA THR A 3 -24.22 -1.64 12.05
C THR A 3 -24.12 -0.23 11.47
N ASP A 4 -24.74 0.77 12.08
CA ASP A 4 -24.75 2.14 11.54
C ASP A 4 -23.93 3.19 12.32
N ASP A 5 -23.29 2.81 13.43
CA ASP A 5 -22.63 3.77 14.34
C ASP A 5 -21.16 4.08 14.00
N VAL A 6 -20.58 3.47 12.95
CA VAL A 6 -19.17 3.69 12.55
C VAL A 6 -19.02 4.86 11.55
N ARG A 7 -20.12 5.50 11.14
CA ARG A 7 -20.13 6.50 10.08
C ARG A 7 -19.85 7.95 10.50
N GLU A 8 -19.82 8.28 11.78
CA GLU A 8 -19.68 9.68 12.24
C GLU A 8 -18.36 10.03 12.93
N HIS A 9 -17.51 9.05 13.24
CA HIS A 9 -16.24 9.33 13.92
C HIS A 9 -15.07 8.79 13.12
N GLY A 10 -14.01 9.60 12.96
CA GLY A 10 -12.76 9.19 12.32
C GLY A 10 -12.16 7.97 13.03
N MET A 11 -11.56 7.06 12.26
CA MET A 11 -10.86 5.89 12.78
C MET A 11 -9.55 6.29 13.45
N LYS A 12 -9.07 5.48 14.39
CA LYS A 12 -7.72 5.56 14.94
C LYS A 12 -6.79 4.70 14.09
N ILE A 13 -5.80 5.33 13.45
CA ILE A 13 -4.92 4.68 12.48
C ILE A 13 -3.46 4.82 12.92
N GLY A 14 -2.75 3.70 12.99
CA GLY A 14 -1.31 3.70 13.18
C GLY A 14 -0.58 3.39 11.87
N ILE A 15 0.39 4.19 11.48
CA ILE A 15 1.20 3.98 10.27
C ILE A 15 2.64 3.69 10.67
N ILE A 16 3.14 2.51 10.31
CA ILE A 16 4.54 2.12 10.47
C ILE A 16 5.27 2.31 9.15
N GLY A 17 6.19 3.28 9.13
CA GLY A 17 6.92 3.70 7.95
C GLY A 17 6.40 5.01 7.36
N VAL A 18 7.28 6.01 7.27
CA VAL A 18 7.00 7.35 6.73
C VAL A 18 7.84 7.64 5.48
N GLY A 19 8.01 6.63 4.64
CA GLY A 19 8.48 6.80 3.26
C GLY A 19 7.43 7.52 2.41
N HIS A 20 7.64 7.59 1.09
CA HIS A 20 6.74 8.33 0.18
C HIS A 20 5.26 7.92 0.31
N ILE A 21 4.96 6.61 0.35
CA ILE A 21 3.58 6.10 0.50
C ILE A 21 3.05 6.42 1.90
N GLY A 22 3.77 6.06 2.96
CA GLY A 22 3.31 6.27 4.34
C GLY A 22 3.10 7.75 4.68
N LYS A 23 3.95 8.64 4.16
CA LYS A 23 3.76 10.09 4.27
C LYS A 23 2.46 10.54 3.60
N SER A 24 2.24 10.16 2.35
CA SER A 24 1.02 10.52 1.60
C SER A 24 -0.23 9.99 2.30
N LEU A 25 -0.20 8.75 2.81
CA LEU A 25 -1.31 8.19 3.58
C LEU A 25 -1.55 8.94 4.88
N ALA A 26 -0.49 9.28 5.63
CA ALA A 26 -0.62 10.06 6.86
C ALA A 26 -1.31 11.40 6.59
N THR A 27 -0.85 12.12 5.55
CA THR A 27 -1.43 13.42 5.16
C THR A 27 -2.89 13.29 4.74
N LYS A 28 -3.21 12.36 3.84
CA LYS A 28 -4.56 12.23 3.28
C LYS A 28 -5.57 11.72 4.31
N LEU A 29 -5.20 10.71 5.12
CA LEU A 29 -6.09 10.15 6.14
C LEU A 29 -6.30 11.12 7.31
N SER A 30 -5.30 11.88 7.73
CA SER A 30 -5.50 12.96 8.71
C SER A 30 -6.42 14.05 8.15
N ALA A 31 -6.26 14.45 6.88
CA ALA A 31 -7.13 15.42 6.24
C ALA A 31 -8.57 14.90 6.08
N ALA A 32 -8.78 13.59 5.98
CA ALA A 32 -10.09 12.94 5.98
C ALA A 32 -10.73 12.83 7.39
N GLY A 33 -10.06 13.32 8.44
CA GLY A 33 -10.60 13.38 9.80
C GLY A 33 -10.28 12.17 10.69
N HIS A 34 -9.32 11.32 10.29
CA HIS A 34 -8.85 10.22 11.13
C HIS A 34 -7.83 10.69 12.18
N ASP A 35 -7.80 10.01 13.34
CA ASP A 35 -6.74 10.15 14.34
C ASP A 35 -5.53 9.31 13.92
N VAL A 36 -4.53 9.95 13.30
CA VAL A 36 -3.38 9.27 12.70
C VAL A 36 -2.13 9.40 13.58
N LYS A 37 -1.55 8.26 13.93
CA LYS A 37 -0.23 8.13 14.54
C LYS A 37 0.76 7.60 13.50
N VAL A 38 1.97 8.13 13.49
CA VAL A 38 3.02 7.70 12.56
C VAL A 38 4.30 7.35 13.31
N ALA A 39 4.95 6.29 12.87
CA ALA A 39 6.24 5.86 13.43
C ALA A 39 7.22 5.44 12.33
N ASN A 40 8.49 5.61 12.59
CA ASN A 40 9.58 5.09 11.77
C ASN A 40 10.62 4.34 12.66
N SER A 41 11.66 3.79 12.02
CA SER A 41 12.71 3.03 12.72
C SER A 41 13.76 3.91 13.43
N ARG A 42 13.71 5.23 13.26
CA ARG A 42 14.72 6.17 13.76
C ARG A 42 14.25 6.99 14.95
N GLY A 43 12.99 6.86 15.32
CA GLY A 43 12.37 7.59 16.42
C GLY A 43 11.47 8.76 15.96
N PRO A 44 10.47 9.13 16.81
CA PRO A 44 9.48 10.14 16.47
C PRO A 44 10.08 11.54 16.16
N GLU A 45 11.19 11.88 16.77
CA GLU A 45 11.92 13.15 16.59
C GLU A 45 12.48 13.33 15.18
N THR A 46 12.61 12.24 14.42
CA THR A 46 13.12 12.25 13.04
C THR A 46 12.01 12.40 11.99
N ILE A 47 10.76 12.47 12.42
CA ILE A 47 9.62 12.62 11.51
C ILE A 47 9.41 14.10 11.22
N GLY A 48 9.53 14.46 9.94
CA GLY A 48 9.51 15.86 9.51
C GLY A 48 8.14 16.53 9.66
N ALA A 49 8.15 17.86 9.80
CA ALA A 49 6.95 18.67 9.91
C ALA A 49 6.00 18.51 8.71
N ASP A 50 6.53 18.19 7.54
CA ASP A 50 5.78 17.94 6.30
C ASP A 50 4.88 16.69 6.37
N VAL A 51 5.20 15.72 7.24
CA VAL A 51 4.34 14.56 7.55
C VAL A 51 3.25 14.95 8.56
N LEU A 52 3.59 15.84 9.50
CA LEU A 52 2.76 16.18 10.66
C LEU A 52 1.80 17.35 10.38
N SER A 53 2.01 18.10 9.30
CA SER A 53 1.27 19.31 8.99
C SER A 53 -0.24 19.11 8.82
N SER A 54 -0.67 17.90 8.52
CA SER A 54 -2.09 17.55 8.37
C SER A 54 -2.76 17.08 9.67
N GLY A 55 -2.03 17.06 10.79
CA GLY A 55 -2.53 16.61 12.10
C GLY A 55 -2.09 15.22 12.53
N ALA A 56 -1.30 14.50 11.75
CA ALA A 56 -0.68 13.25 12.17
C ALA A 56 0.29 13.48 13.34
N ARG A 57 0.37 12.51 14.26
CA ARG A 57 1.24 12.59 15.44
C ARG A 57 2.39 11.60 15.35
N ALA A 58 3.63 12.10 15.51
CA ALA A 58 4.81 11.26 15.60
C ALA A 58 4.87 10.55 16.96
N VAL A 59 5.02 9.23 16.95
CA VAL A 59 5.06 8.39 18.14
C VAL A 59 6.07 7.25 17.96
N THR A 60 6.31 6.46 19.02
CA THR A 60 7.07 5.20 18.90
C THR A 60 6.29 4.15 18.12
N ALA A 61 6.95 3.11 17.62
CA ALA A 61 6.28 2.01 16.92
C ALA A 61 5.25 1.31 17.83
N GLN A 62 5.56 1.16 19.11
CA GLN A 62 4.66 0.61 20.13
C GLN A 62 3.40 1.45 20.29
N ASP A 63 3.55 2.77 20.40
CA ASP A 63 2.42 3.68 20.55
C ASP A 63 1.59 3.79 19.25
N ALA A 64 2.24 3.65 18.08
CA ALA A 64 1.54 3.69 16.80
C ALA A 64 0.55 2.53 16.63
N VAL A 65 0.85 1.36 17.19
CA VAL A 65 -0.05 0.19 17.09
C VAL A 65 -0.97 0.04 18.31
N ALA A 66 -0.81 0.88 19.33
CA ALA A 66 -1.60 0.79 20.57
C ALA A 66 -2.95 1.52 20.43
N ASN A 67 -4.04 0.82 20.79
CA ASN A 67 -5.40 1.40 20.81
C ASN A 67 -5.82 2.02 19.48
N VAL A 68 -5.57 1.33 18.39
CA VAL A 68 -5.96 1.72 17.03
C VAL A 68 -6.89 0.69 16.40
N ASP A 69 -7.71 1.16 15.46
CA ASP A 69 -8.63 0.32 14.69
C ASP A 69 -7.89 -0.33 13.51
N VAL A 70 -6.95 0.41 12.92
CA VAL A 70 -6.19 -0.01 11.75
C VAL A 70 -4.70 0.27 11.96
N VAL A 71 -3.86 -0.68 11.55
CA VAL A 71 -2.41 -0.50 11.39
C VAL A 71 -2.05 -0.61 9.91
N ILE A 72 -1.38 0.41 9.38
CA ILE A 72 -0.86 0.41 8.01
C ILE A 72 0.65 0.19 8.05
N LEU A 73 1.12 -0.87 7.39
CA LEU A 73 2.52 -1.19 7.23
C LEU A 73 3.02 -0.64 5.89
N SER A 74 3.75 0.47 5.94
CA SER A 74 4.38 1.11 4.78
C SER A 74 5.90 1.00 4.84
N ILE A 75 6.37 -0.24 4.95
CA ILE A 75 7.77 -0.62 5.08
C ILE A 75 8.15 -1.67 4.01
N PRO A 76 9.42 -1.78 3.64
CA PRO A 76 9.89 -2.85 2.75
C PRO A 76 9.65 -4.25 3.36
N PRO A 77 9.52 -5.31 2.54
CA PRO A 77 9.37 -6.70 3.01
C PRO A 77 10.42 -7.13 4.04
N THR A 78 11.66 -6.66 3.91
CA THR A 78 12.74 -6.93 4.87
C THR A 78 12.48 -6.38 6.28
N GLY A 79 11.58 -5.42 6.42
CA GLY A 79 11.15 -4.87 7.71
C GLY A 79 10.05 -5.68 8.40
N ILE A 80 9.31 -6.51 7.64
CA ILE A 80 8.13 -7.23 8.15
C ILE A 80 8.48 -8.17 9.30
N GLN A 81 9.53 -8.96 9.16
CA GLN A 81 9.94 -9.89 10.23
C GLN A 81 10.33 -9.17 11.52
N LYS A 82 10.92 -7.98 11.41
CA LYS A 82 11.32 -7.17 12.59
C LYS A 82 10.12 -6.63 13.35
N ILE A 83 9.06 -6.24 12.64
CA ILE A 83 7.85 -5.69 13.23
C ILE A 83 6.85 -6.78 13.66
N ALA A 84 6.99 -8.00 13.17
CA ALA A 84 6.05 -9.11 13.40
C ALA A 84 5.73 -9.37 14.88
N PRO A 85 6.69 -9.36 15.82
CA PRO A 85 6.37 -9.53 17.25
C PRO A 85 5.39 -8.48 17.77
N LEU A 86 5.57 -7.22 17.36
CA LEU A 86 4.70 -6.12 17.74
C LEU A 86 3.29 -6.29 17.13
N ILE A 87 3.21 -6.66 15.87
CA ILE A 87 1.93 -6.86 15.17
C ILE A 87 1.17 -8.08 15.69
N ARG A 88 1.84 -9.14 16.12
CA ARG A 88 1.20 -10.31 16.76
C ARG A 88 0.58 -9.97 18.11
N ALA A 89 1.11 -8.98 18.81
CA ALA A 89 0.66 -8.59 20.14
C ALA A 89 -0.58 -7.67 20.14
N ILE A 90 -0.96 -7.07 19.01
CA ILE A 90 -2.15 -6.20 18.94
C ILE A 90 -3.45 -7.02 18.91
N PRO A 91 -4.60 -6.45 19.33
CA PRO A 91 -5.87 -7.14 19.31
C PRO A 91 -6.21 -7.73 17.94
N GLU A 92 -6.85 -8.90 17.92
CA GLU A 92 -7.23 -9.59 16.68
C GLU A 92 -8.17 -8.75 15.80
N LYS A 93 -9.04 -7.96 16.43
CA LYS A 93 -9.95 -7.04 15.74
C LYS A 93 -9.27 -5.87 15.03
N THR A 94 -8.03 -5.54 15.38
CA THR A 94 -7.27 -4.48 14.69
C THR A 94 -6.89 -4.96 13.30
N ILE A 95 -7.32 -4.23 12.28
CA ILE A 95 -7.06 -4.55 10.89
C ILE A 95 -5.63 -4.15 10.53
N VAL A 96 -4.93 -5.02 9.83
CA VAL A 96 -3.57 -4.73 9.33
C VAL A 96 -3.60 -4.58 7.82
N ILE A 97 -3.16 -3.43 7.31
CA ILE A 97 -3.04 -3.16 5.88
C ILE A 97 -1.56 -3.13 5.50
N ASP A 98 -1.19 -3.90 4.49
CA ASP A 98 0.16 -3.95 3.94
C ASP A 98 0.22 -3.24 2.59
N THR A 99 1.16 -2.31 2.44
CA THR A 99 1.42 -1.56 1.20
C THR A 99 2.71 -1.97 0.52
N SER A 100 3.40 -2.99 1.02
CA SER A 100 4.73 -3.36 0.54
C SER A 100 4.72 -3.99 -0.85
N ASN A 101 5.86 -3.91 -1.52
CA ASN A 101 6.16 -4.61 -2.76
C ASN A 101 7.58 -5.15 -2.69
N TYR A 102 7.80 -6.31 -3.28
CA TYR A 102 9.10 -6.95 -3.30
C TYR A 102 9.92 -6.56 -4.54
N TYR A 103 11.15 -6.08 -4.28
CA TYR A 103 12.16 -5.76 -5.28
C TYR A 103 13.50 -6.36 -4.87
N PRO A 104 13.98 -7.45 -5.51
CA PRO A 104 15.20 -8.17 -5.08
C PRO A 104 16.43 -7.26 -4.97
N MET A 105 16.56 -6.30 -5.87
CA MET A 105 17.68 -5.35 -5.86
C MET A 105 17.72 -4.41 -4.64
N ARG A 106 16.57 -4.17 -4.02
CA ARG A 106 16.45 -3.36 -2.79
C ARG A 106 16.42 -4.24 -1.54
N ASP A 107 15.69 -5.35 -1.62
CA ASP A 107 15.30 -6.15 -0.46
C ASP A 107 16.20 -7.38 -0.27
N GLY A 108 17.09 -7.67 -1.23
CA GLY A 108 17.77 -8.94 -1.29
C GLY A 108 16.84 -10.10 -1.69
N THR A 109 17.38 -11.30 -1.71
CA THR A 109 16.60 -12.49 -2.10
C THR A 109 15.70 -12.95 -0.95
N ILE A 110 14.41 -13.09 -1.23
CA ILE A 110 13.43 -13.77 -0.36
C ILE A 110 13.05 -15.08 -1.08
N ASP A 111 13.69 -16.18 -0.71
CA ASP A 111 13.61 -17.47 -1.41
C ASP A 111 12.16 -17.94 -1.65
N ALA A 112 11.28 -17.76 -0.67
CA ALA A 112 9.88 -18.15 -0.82
C ALA A 112 9.15 -17.35 -1.92
N ILE A 113 9.43 -16.05 -2.04
CA ILE A 113 8.82 -15.19 -3.09
C ILE A 113 9.44 -15.53 -4.45
N GLU A 114 10.75 -15.72 -4.53
CA GLU A 114 11.42 -16.15 -5.75
C GLU A 114 10.94 -17.54 -6.22
N ALA A 115 10.58 -18.43 -5.29
CA ALA A 115 9.94 -19.73 -5.57
C ALA A 115 8.46 -19.59 -5.97
N GLY A 116 7.93 -18.36 -6.10
CA GLY A 116 6.58 -18.09 -6.57
C GLY A 116 5.53 -17.92 -5.47
N ARG A 117 5.91 -17.79 -4.19
CA ARG A 117 4.95 -17.43 -3.13
C ARG A 117 4.39 -16.03 -3.39
N VAL A 118 3.09 -15.86 -3.31
CA VAL A 118 2.43 -14.56 -3.42
C VAL A 118 2.91 -13.65 -2.30
N GLU A 119 3.33 -12.42 -2.63
CA GLU A 119 3.92 -11.47 -1.68
C GLU A 119 3.02 -11.24 -0.45
N SER A 120 1.72 -11.04 -0.65
CA SER A 120 0.78 -10.79 0.44
C SER A 120 0.58 -12.01 1.34
N LEU A 121 0.62 -13.22 0.77
CA LEU A 121 0.56 -14.46 1.57
C LEU A 121 1.82 -14.63 2.40
N TRP A 122 2.99 -14.34 1.82
CA TRP A 122 4.24 -14.33 2.57
C TRP A 122 4.20 -13.33 3.73
N VAL A 123 3.73 -12.09 3.49
CA VAL A 123 3.58 -11.08 4.56
C VAL A 123 2.64 -11.56 5.65
N SER A 124 1.47 -12.08 5.30
CA SER A 124 0.49 -12.63 6.25
C SER A 124 1.09 -13.74 7.11
N GLU A 125 1.87 -14.64 6.51
CA GLU A 125 2.58 -15.71 7.21
C GLU A 125 3.63 -15.17 8.18
N GLN A 126 4.45 -14.19 7.76
CA GLN A 126 5.45 -13.58 8.65
C GLN A 126 4.80 -12.89 9.85
N LEU A 127 3.68 -12.22 9.63
CA LEU A 127 2.92 -11.53 10.68
C LEU A 127 2.10 -12.50 11.55
N GLY A 128 1.77 -13.70 11.05
CA GLY A 128 0.92 -14.69 11.72
C GLY A 128 -0.53 -14.23 11.88
N ARG A 129 -1.04 -13.39 10.95
CA ARG A 129 -2.41 -12.89 10.98
C ARG A 129 -2.91 -12.45 9.61
N PRO A 130 -4.24 -12.36 9.41
CA PRO A 130 -4.84 -11.79 8.19
C PRO A 130 -4.39 -10.36 7.93
N ILE A 131 -4.29 -10.00 6.67
CA ILE A 131 -3.97 -8.63 6.22
C ILE A 131 -4.92 -8.20 5.09
N VAL A 132 -4.95 -6.90 4.86
CA VAL A 132 -5.47 -6.29 3.64
C VAL A 132 -4.28 -5.84 2.79
N LYS A 133 -4.30 -6.11 1.50
CA LYS A 133 -3.34 -5.56 0.54
C LYS A 133 -3.97 -4.37 -0.17
N ALA A 134 -3.41 -3.18 0.03
CA ALA A 134 -3.89 -1.94 -0.58
C ALA A 134 -2.74 -0.95 -0.80
N TRP A 135 -2.92 0.02 -1.71
CA TRP A 135 -1.96 1.07 -2.11
C TRP A 135 -0.60 0.56 -2.61
N ASN A 136 -0.41 -0.74 -2.70
CA ASN A 136 0.80 -1.30 -3.30
C ASN A 136 0.83 -1.10 -4.83
N GLY A 137 -0.35 -1.03 -5.47
CA GLY A 137 -0.51 -0.94 -6.92
C GLY A 137 -0.49 0.48 -7.49
N ILE A 138 -0.22 1.51 -6.68
CA ILE A 138 -0.14 2.91 -7.13
C ILE A 138 1.28 3.47 -6.94
N GLY A 139 1.74 4.26 -7.90
CA GLY A 139 2.99 5.01 -7.79
C GLY A 139 2.92 6.09 -6.70
N SER A 140 4.03 6.32 -6.00
CA SER A 140 4.08 7.29 -4.89
C SER A 140 3.74 8.72 -5.33
N GLY A 141 4.16 9.12 -6.53
CA GLY A 141 3.80 10.41 -7.11
C GLY A 141 2.31 10.51 -7.43
N SER A 142 1.73 9.47 -8.06
CA SER A 142 0.30 9.43 -8.34
C SER A 142 -0.52 9.45 -7.05
N LEU A 143 -0.12 8.71 -6.01
CA LEU A 143 -0.78 8.74 -4.70
C LEU A 143 -0.73 10.14 -4.07
N ALA A 144 0.38 10.83 -4.19
CA ALA A 144 0.53 12.18 -3.62
C ALA A 144 -0.34 13.22 -4.35
N GLU A 145 -0.35 13.18 -5.70
CA GLU A 145 -0.75 14.31 -6.53
C GLU A 145 -2.09 14.12 -7.28
N LYS A 146 -2.50 12.86 -7.57
CA LYS A 146 -3.62 12.57 -8.48
C LYS A 146 -4.92 12.15 -7.78
N GLY A 147 -5.02 12.33 -6.47
CA GLY A 147 -6.28 12.10 -5.76
C GLY A 147 -7.35 13.08 -6.22
N SER A 148 -8.59 12.59 -6.43
CA SER A 148 -9.72 13.40 -6.87
C SER A 148 -11.01 13.02 -6.14
N PRO A 149 -12.04 13.91 -6.13
CA PRO A 149 -13.34 13.60 -5.51
C PRO A 149 -14.01 12.38 -6.15
N SER A 150 -14.87 11.71 -5.38
CA SER A 150 -15.68 10.59 -5.88
C SER A 150 -16.54 11.04 -7.07
N GLY A 151 -16.66 10.17 -8.08
CA GLY A 151 -17.41 10.46 -9.30
C GLY A 151 -16.67 11.32 -10.33
N THR A 152 -15.41 11.70 -10.09
CA THR A 152 -14.60 12.41 -11.09
C THR A 152 -14.30 11.48 -12.26
N PRO A 153 -14.59 11.88 -13.52
CA PRO A 153 -14.24 11.08 -14.69
C PRO A 153 -12.72 10.80 -14.75
N GLY A 154 -12.34 9.54 -15.03
CA GLY A 154 -10.94 9.15 -15.10
C GLY A 154 -10.24 9.01 -13.74
N ARG A 155 -11.00 8.97 -12.63
CA ARG A 155 -10.45 8.73 -11.28
C ARG A 155 -9.70 7.41 -11.26
N ILE A 156 -8.48 7.44 -10.71
CA ILE A 156 -7.61 6.26 -10.64
C ILE A 156 -8.19 5.26 -9.65
N ALA A 157 -8.19 3.98 -10.03
CA ALA A 157 -8.59 2.87 -9.17
C ALA A 157 -7.38 2.21 -8.50
N ILE A 158 -7.56 1.83 -7.24
CA ILE A 158 -6.57 1.09 -6.46
C ILE A 158 -7.17 -0.27 -6.09
N PRO A 159 -6.55 -1.39 -6.51
CA PRO A 159 -7.01 -2.72 -6.15
C PRO A 159 -6.78 -2.99 -4.67
N VAL A 160 -7.78 -3.59 -4.02
CA VAL A 160 -7.77 -3.99 -2.61
C VAL A 160 -8.08 -5.48 -2.51
N ALA A 161 -7.19 -6.25 -1.89
CA ALA A 161 -7.36 -7.68 -1.69
C ALA A 161 -7.30 -8.05 -0.21
N ALA A 162 -8.20 -8.91 0.25
CA ALA A 162 -8.18 -9.50 1.59
C ALA A 162 -9.06 -10.74 1.63
N ASP A 163 -8.74 -11.69 2.51
CA ASP A 163 -9.55 -12.92 2.66
C ASP A 163 -10.79 -12.70 3.54
N ARG A 164 -10.72 -11.75 4.50
CA ARG A 164 -11.85 -11.37 5.34
C ARG A 164 -12.60 -10.21 4.70
N GLU A 165 -13.89 -10.41 4.41
CA GLU A 165 -14.74 -9.42 3.72
C GLU A 165 -14.84 -8.09 4.51
N GLU A 166 -14.96 -8.17 5.84
CA GLU A 166 -15.02 -7.00 6.69
C GLU A 166 -13.74 -6.16 6.61
N ASP A 167 -12.57 -6.80 6.69
CA ASP A 167 -11.28 -6.14 6.57
C ASP A 167 -11.12 -5.49 5.18
N ARG A 168 -11.58 -6.19 4.11
CA ARG A 168 -11.55 -5.67 2.74
C ARG A 168 -12.42 -4.43 2.59
N ARG A 169 -13.63 -4.41 3.17
CA ARG A 169 -14.50 -3.22 3.16
C ARG A 169 -13.83 -2.02 3.82
N VAL A 170 -13.16 -2.22 4.96
CA VAL A 170 -12.43 -1.14 5.65
C VAL A 170 -11.27 -0.65 4.77
N GLY A 171 -10.50 -1.55 4.18
CA GLY A 171 -9.43 -1.17 3.24
C GLY A 171 -9.95 -0.37 2.04
N MET A 172 -11.06 -0.81 1.44
CA MET A 172 -11.70 -0.10 0.33
C MET A 172 -12.20 1.29 0.75
N ARG A 173 -12.86 1.41 1.90
CA ARG A 173 -13.29 2.70 2.42
C ARG A 173 -12.13 3.67 2.59
N LEU A 174 -11.04 3.24 3.20
CA LEU A 174 -9.86 4.07 3.40
C LEU A 174 -9.21 4.47 2.05
N VAL A 175 -9.21 3.59 1.04
CA VAL A 175 -8.77 3.94 -0.32
C VAL A 175 -9.61 5.08 -0.90
N GLU A 176 -10.94 4.98 -0.82
CA GLU A 176 -11.86 6.04 -1.29
C GLU A 176 -11.57 7.39 -0.60
N GLU A 177 -11.34 7.37 0.70
CA GLU A 177 -11.05 8.56 1.51
C GLU A 177 -9.68 9.19 1.19
N THR A 178 -8.76 8.43 0.56
CA THR A 178 -7.49 8.99 0.04
C THR A 178 -7.61 9.63 -1.33
N GLY A 179 -8.80 9.63 -1.95
CA GLY A 179 -9.08 10.29 -3.23
C GLY A 179 -8.99 9.38 -4.45
N PHE A 180 -9.14 8.06 -4.28
CA PHE A 180 -9.02 7.05 -5.34
C PHE A 180 -10.23 6.11 -5.31
N ASP A 181 -10.60 5.53 -6.46
CA ASP A 181 -11.61 4.49 -6.50
C ASP A 181 -11.07 3.20 -5.90
N ALA A 182 -11.75 2.62 -4.92
CA ALA A 182 -11.42 1.30 -4.45
C ALA A 182 -11.95 0.23 -5.40
N PHE A 183 -11.11 -0.72 -5.80
CA PHE A 183 -11.50 -1.86 -6.62
C PHE A 183 -11.35 -3.16 -5.81
N ASP A 184 -12.42 -3.93 -5.67
CA ASP A 184 -12.37 -5.25 -5.00
C ASP A 184 -11.57 -6.24 -5.88
N ALA A 185 -10.35 -6.55 -5.46
CA ALA A 185 -9.46 -7.49 -6.15
C ALA A 185 -9.53 -8.91 -5.55
N GLY A 186 -10.49 -9.17 -4.66
CA GLY A 186 -10.76 -10.49 -4.11
C GLY A 186 -9.80 -10.92 -2.99
N SER A 187 -9.36 -12.18 -3.04
CA SER A 187 -8.55 -12.80 -1.98
C SER A 187 -7.07 -12.43 -2.06
N LEU A 188 -6.35 -12.64 -0.95
CA LEU A 188 -4.89 -12.49 -0.94
C LEU A 188 -4.19 -13.45 -1.90
N ALA A 189 -4.76 -14.62 -2.15
CA ALA A 189 -4.20 -15.59 -3.10
C ALA A 189 -4.16 -15.06 -4.54
N GLU A 190 -5.08 -14.16 -4.91
CA GLU A 190 -5.14 -13.52 -6.23
C GLU A 190 -4.38 -12.18 -6.29
N SER A 191 -3.88 -11.67 -5.16
CA SER A 191 -3.19 -10.38 -5.10
C SER A 191 -1.87 -10.31 -5.89
N TRP A 192 -1.38 -11.44 -6.38
CA TRP A 192 -0.26 -11.47 -7.32
C TRP A 192 -0.55 -10.69 -8.62
N ARG A 193 -1.83 -10.49 -8.96
CA ARG A 193 -2.27 -9.73 -10.13
C ARG A 193 -2.06 -8.21 -9.98
N GLN A 194 -1.76 -7.76 -8.76
CA GLN A 194 -1.42 -6.37 -8.44
C GLN A 194 0.01 -6.19 -7.93
N GLN A 195 0.88 -7.19 -8.12
CA GLN A 195 2.30 -7.15 -7.80
C GLN A 195 3.11 -6.41 -8.88
N PRO A 196 4.35 -5.97 -8.58
CA PRO A 196 5.24 -5.36 -9.55
C PRO A 196 5.39 -6.19 -10.84
N GLY A 197 5.24 -5.53 -11.99
CA GLY A 197 5.23 -6.16 -13.30
C GLY A 197 3.85 -6.58 -13.81
N ALA A 198 2.81 -6.51 -12.99
CA ALA A 198 1.43 -6.76 -13.42
C ALA A 198 0.83 -5.54 -14.15
N PRO A 199 -0.13 -5.74 -15.07
CA PRO A 199 -0.81 -4.64 -15.76
C PRO A 199 -1.56 -3.67 -14.82
N GLY A 200 -2.06 -4.15 -13.68
CA GLY A 200 -2.71 -3.33 -12.65
C GLY A 200 -1.75 -2.60 -11.71
N TYR A 201 -0.43 -2.70 -11.92
CA TYR A 201 0.57 -2.14 -11.02
C TYR A 201 1.17 -0.83 -11.57
N CYS A 202 0.96 0.29 -10.86
CA CYS A 202 1.50 1.62 -11.19
C CYS A 202 1.16 2.12 -12.60
N THR A 203 -0.01 1.74 -13.11
CA THR A 203 -0.47 2.09 -14.48
C THR A 203 -1.58 3.13 -14.47
N ASP A 204 -2.00 3.61 -13.29
CA ASP A 204 -3.04 4.64 -13.11
C ASP A 204 -4.30 4.36 -13.93
N LEU A 205 -4.85 3.15 -13.79
CA LEU A 205 -6.06 2.71 -14.48
C LEU A 205 -7.31 3.18 -13.75
N THR A 206 -8.38 3.36 -14.51
CA THR A 206 -9.72 3.62 -13.96
C THR A 206 -10.37 2.35 -13.44
N ARG A 207 -11.50 2.52 -12.74
CA ARG A 207 -12.30 1.37 -12.25
C ARG A 207 -12.78 0.47 -13.40
N GLU A 208 -13.08 1.04 -14.56
CA GLU A 208 -13.56 0.30 -15.75
C GLU A 208 -12.43 -0.50 -16.41
N GLU A 209 -11.20 0.01 -16.38
CA GLU A 209 -10.03 -0.64 -16.97
C GLU A 209 -9.43 -1.74 -16.07
N MET A 210 -9.60 -1.62 -14.75
CA MET A 210 -8.98 -2.51 -13.78
C MET A 210 -9.30 -4.00 -13.95
N PRO A 211 -10.55 -4.43 -14.22
CA PRO A 211 -10.86 -5.86 -14.41
C PRO A 211 -10.07 -6.49 -15.56
N GLY A 212 -9.97 -5.79 -16.69
CA GLY A 212 -9.20 -6.25 -17.86
C GLY A 212 -7.70 -6.38 -17.53
N ALA A 213 -7.14 -5.42 -16.82
CA ALA A 213 -5.73 -5.44 -16.41
C ALA A 213 -5.42 -6.59 -15.45
N LEU A 214 -6.26 -6.80 -14.43
CA LEU A 214 -6.08 -7.92 -13.50
C LEU A 214 -6.22 -9.28 -14.22
N ALA A 215 -7.16 -9.41 -15.15
CA ALA A 215 -7.35 -10.63 -15.95
C ALA A 215 -6.17 -10.91 -16.89
N ALA A 216 -5.55 -9.86 -17.46
CA ALA A 216 -4.41 -9.96 -18.36
C ALA A 216 -3.07 -10.21 -17.65
N ALA A 217 -3.02 -10.24 -16.32
CA ALA A 217 -1.80 -10.51 -15.57
C ALA A 217 -1.27 -11.92 -15.89
N ASP A 218 0.03 -11.99 -16.23
CA ASP A 218 0.74 -13.24 -16.51
C ASP A 218 1.82 -13.45 -15.45
N ARG A 219 1.59 -14.40 -14.56
CA ARG A 219 2.44 -14.65 -13.39
C ARG A 219 3.89 -14.96 -13.76
N ALA A 220 4.11 -15.67 -14.85
CA ALA A 220 5.45 -16.04 -15.29
C ALA A 220 6.26 -14.84 -15.79
N ARG A 221 5.59 -13.75 -16.22
CA ARG A 221 6.23 -12.56 -16.77
C ARG A 221 6.48 -11.47 -15.72
N LEU A 222 5.85 -11.55 -14.53
CA LEU A 222 5.95 -10.49 -13.52
C LEU A 222 7.40 -10.15 -13.12
N PRO A 223 8.26 -11.12 -12.76
CA PRO A 223 9.63 -10.79 -12.34
C PRO A 223 10.42 -10.05 -13.42
N ARG A 224 10.34 -10.54 -14.66
CA ARG A 224 11.05 -9.92 -15.78
C ARG A 224 10.54 -8.51 -16.09
N ARG A 225 9.21 -8.30 -16.08
CA ARG A 225 8.59 -6.98 -16.30
C ARG A 225 8.94 -6.00 -15.19
N ARG A 226 8.86 -6.44 -13.93
CA ARG A 226 9.30 -5.67 -12.76
C ARG A 226 10.73 -5.16 -12.95
N ASP A 227 11.65 -6.08 -13.23
CA ASP A 227 13.07 -5.75 -13.33
C ASP A 227 13.36 -4.83 -14.53
N LEU A 228 12.63 -4.99 -15.62
CA LEU A 228 12.74 -4.12 -16.79
C LEU A 228 12.23 -2.70 -16.49
N VAL A 229 11.09 -2.56 -15.82
CA VAL A 229 10.58 -1.24 -15.38
C VAL A 229 11.62 -0.55 -14.50
N VAL A 230 12.18 -1.26 -13.52
CA VAL A 230 13.21 -0.72 -12.63
C VAL A 230 14.45 -0.27 -13.43
N ALA A 231 14.93 -1.09 -14.34
CA ALA A 231 16.11 -0.77 -15.15
C ALA A 231 15.90 0.51 -16.00
N VAL A 232 14.72 0.64 -16.64
CA VAL A 232 14.38 1.85 -17.43
C VAL A 232 14.27 3.09 -16.54
N VAL A 233 13.65 2.95 -15.37
CA VAL A 233 13.55 4.06 -14.41
C VAL A 233 14.94 4.50 -13.93
N GLN A 234 15.79 3.55 -13.55
CA GLN A 234 17.15 3.84 -13.08
C GLN A 234 18.02 4.50 -14.14
N GLU A 235 17.93 4.06 -15.40
CA GLU A 235 18.63 4.69 -16.51
C GLU A 235 18.24 6.17 -16.65
N ARG A 236 16.95 6.49 -16.49
CA ARG A 236 16.44 7.87 -16.59
C ARG A 236 16.82 8.73 -15.39
N VAL A 237 16.76 8.18 -14.17
CA VAL A 237 16.94 8.92 -12.92
C VAL A 237 18.41 8.98 -12.49
N GLY A 238 19.22 8.01 -12.91
CA GLY A 238 20.65 7.95 -12.64
C GLY A 238 21.03 7.31 -11.31
N ASP A 239 20.03 6.94 -10.45
CA ASP A 239 20.27 6.24 -9.19
C ASP A 239 19.12 5.30 -8.82
N GLY A 240 19.32 4.44 -7.81
CA GLY A 240 18.33 3.50 -7.31
C GLY A 240 17.48 4.02 -6.14
N LYS A 241 17.55 5.32 -5.80
CA LYS A 241 16.91 5.89 -4.61
C LYS A 241 15.88 6.96 -4.95
N THR A 242 16.09 7.68 -6.05
CA THR A 242 15.20 8.74 -6.50
C THR A 242 13.99 8.14 -7.21
N ASN A 243 12.78 8.52 -6.79
CA ASN A 243 11.58 8.15 -7.53
C ASN A 243 11.50 8.97 -8.84
N PRO A 244 11.05 8.35 -9.93
CA PRO A 244 10.73 9.10 -11.14
C PRO A 244 9.57 10.06 -10.89
N ASP A 245 9.40 11.06 -11.73
CA ASP A 245 8.15 11.79 -11.79
C ASP A 245 6.99 10.83 -12.11
N ALA A 246 5.78 11.16 -11.62
CA ALA A 246 4.64 10.28 -11.71
C ALA A 246 4.27 9.91 -13.15
N GLU A 247 4.33 10.89 -14.06
CA GLU A 247 3.97 10.68 -15.47
C GLU A 247 4.95 9.75 -16.18
N PHE A 248 6.25 9.92 -15.94
CA PHE A 248 7.26 9.05 -16.52
C PHE A 248 7.12 7.62 -15.98
N GLY A 249 6.96 7.46 -14.66
CA GLY A 249 6.78 6.15 -14.04
C GLY A 249 5.59 5.40 -14.61
N VAL A 250 4.44 6.06 -14.74
CA VAL A 250 3.21 5.48 -15.32
C VAL A 250 3.40 5.10 -16.79
N ARG A 251 4.03 5.97 -17.60
CA ARG A 251 4.30 5.67 -19.02
C ARG A 251 5.19 4.43 -19.19
N VAL A 252 6.23 4.31 -18.38
CA VAL A 252 7.11 3.11 -18.41
C VAL A 252 6.36 1.86 -18.01
N ALA A 253 5.59 1.92 -16.91
CA ALA A 253 4.78 0.79 -16.45
C ALA A 253 3.76 0.37 -17.53
N ARG A 254 3.04 1.31 -18.12
CA ARG A 254 2.10 1.03 -19.22
C ARG A 254 2.78 0.41 -20.44
N ALA A 255 3.91 0.94 -20.87
CA ALA A 255 4.62 0.44 -22.05
C ALA A 255 5.15 -0.99 -21.90
N ILE A 256 5.45 -1.42 -20.66
CA ILE A 256 6.06 -2.73 -20.40
C ILE A 256 4.99 -3.74 -19.95
N CYS A 257 3.96 -3.32 -19.20
CA CYS A 257 3.05 -4.21 -18.51
C CYS A 257 1.66 -4.32 -19.18
N LEU A 258 1.19 -3.28 -19.86
CA LEU A 258 -0.04 -3.33 -20.66
C LEU A 258 0.25 -3.79 -22.07
#